data_e84dba8c697e1e8df69e8354fb4273ac
#
_entry.id   e84dba8c697e1e8df69e8354fb4273ac
#
_cell.length_a   1.000
_cell.length_b   1.000
_cell.length_c   1.000
_cell.angle_alpha   90.00
_cell.angle_beta   90.00
_cell.angle_gamma   90.00
#
_symmetry.space_group_name_H-M   'P 1'
#
loop_
_entity.id
_entity.type
_entity.pdbx_description
1 polymer ?
#
loop_
_entity_poly.entity_id
_entity_poly.type
_entity_poly.pdbx_seq_one_letter_code
_entity_poly.pdbx_strand_id
1 'polypeptide(L)'
;MRHASRIFFMAALGAASSAQALVGPSKTGGPLEPHAVMLLKTTGGASGFCTGIVVSARAILTAAHCVTGAANMRVHYRDAAGAPVLKPVSAVAVHPGYVADGKQRRVVTIDMALVLAAEPLGGRFAPARLSDGEAFAAGDALTLAGFGLGREGEAKSSGVFRHAAITVRAPLSKILLWAHDPLRKGTGACTGDSGGPIFSAATGAVLAITAWADGDPRHLCGDLTQGVLVAPQREWIDGVLKGWGE
;
A
#
# COMPACT_ATOMS: atom_id res chain seq x y z
N MET A 1 -65.23 8.73 25.87
CA MET A 1 -64.05 9.47 25.39
C MET A 1 -62.86 8.50 25.32
N ARG A 2 -62.49 8.07 24.13
CA ARG A 2 -61.39 7.10 23.93
C ARG A 2 -60.14 7.85 23.42
N HIS A 3 -59.10 7.90 24.23
CA HIS A 3 -57.81 8.48 23.84
C HIS A 3 -57.02 7.43 23.04
N ALA A 4 -56.78 7.71 21.75
CA ALA A 4 -55.89 6.95 20.90
C ALA A 4 -54.46 7.47 21.08
N SER A 5 -53.61 6.67 21.71
CA SER A 5 -52.19 6.96 21.87
C SER A 5 -51.49 6.59 20.54
N ARG A 6 -50.96 7.59 19.83
CA ARG A 6 -50.10 7.37 18.63
C ARG A 6 -48.68 7.14 19.09
N ILE A 7 -48.22 5.89 18.92
CA ILE A 7 -46.84 5.53 19.11
C ILE A 7 -46.07 5.94 17.84
N PHE A 8 -45.15 6.92 17.99
CA PHE A 8 -44.21 7.31 16.94
C PHE A 8 -43.03 6.31 16.95
N PHE A 9 -42.92 5.50 15.92
CA PHE A 9 -41.74 4.66 15.70
C PHE A 9 -40.66 5.56 15.06
N MET A 10 -39.66 5.91 15.85
CA MET A 10 -38.46 6.58 15.38
C MET A 10 -37.54 5.51 14.77
N ALA A 11 -37.50 5.43 13.44
CA ALA A 11 -36.51 4.60 12.74
C ALA A 11 -35.14 5.25 12.89
N ALA A 12 -34.28 4.67 13.71
CA ALA A 12 -32.87 5.03 13.79
C ALA A 12 -32.19 4.57 12.48
N LEU A 13 -31.91 5.50 11.58
CA LEU A 13 -30.98 5.25 10.47
C LEU A 13 -29.60 5.06 11.10
N GLY A 14 -29.18 3.81 11.24
CA GLY A 14 -27.80 3.44 11.54
C GLY A 14 -26.91 3.88 10.39
N ALA A 15 -26.14 4.94 10.56
CA ALA A 15 -25.05 5.27 9.64
C ALA A 15 -24.04 4.11 9.66
N ALA A 16 -24.01 3.32 8.59
CA ALA A 16 -22.96 2.35 8.36
C ALA A 16 -21.63 3.11 8.23
N SER A 17 -20.83 3.11 9.29
CA SER A 17 -19.46 3.62 9.24
C SER A 17 -18.68 2.74 8.26
N SER A 18 -18.39 3.28 7.07
CA SER A 18 -17.53 2.60 6.10
C SER A 18 -16.14 2.41 6.72
N ALA A 19 -15.72 1.16 6.83
CA ALA A 19 -14.35 0.83 7.21
C ALA A 19 -13.38 1.47 6.20
N GLN A 20 -12.36 2.21 6.67
CA GLN A 20 -11.44 2.95 5.80
C GLN A 20 -10.02 2.37 5.94
N ALA A 21 -9.33 1.93 4.84
CA ALA A 21 -7.88 1.69 4.77
C ALA A 21 -7.23 2.95 4.22
N LEU A 22 -5.98 3.23 4.57
CA LEU A 22 -5.41 4.56 4.62
C LEU A 22 -6.17 5.41 5.66
N VAL A 23 -5.50 5.87 6.68
CA VAL A 23 -6.14 6.74 7.67
C VAL A 23 -6.59 8.05 7.01
N GLY A 24 -7.66 8.65 7.52
CA GLY A 24 -8.24 9.87 7.00
C GLY A 24 -9.12 9.68 5.75
N PRO A 25 -9.54 10.77 5.09
CA PRO A 25 -10.40 10.74 3.91
C PRO A 25 -9.79 9.97 2.75
N SER A 26 -10.41 8.86 2.36
CA SER A 26 -9.97 7.99 1.26
C SER A 26 -11.15 7.43 0.47
N LYS A 27 -10.91 6.94 -0.75
CA LYS A 27 -11.90 6.30 -1.63
C LYS A 27 -11.62 4.81 -1.72
N THR A 28 -12.64 3.98 -1.74
CA THR A 28 -12.54 2.52 -1.90
C THR A 28 -12.60 2.11 -3.38
N GLY A 29 -11.88 1.05 -3.74
CA GLY A 29 -11.86 0.50 -5.09
C GLY A 29 -11.31 1.48 -6.14
N GLY A 30 -11.76 1.33 -7.37
CA GLY A 30 -11.45 2.23 -8.48
C GLY A 30 -10.37 1.71 -9.43
N PRO A 31 -9.96 2.54 -10.42
CA PRO A 31 -9.13 2.10 -11.55
C PRO A 31 -7.70 1.69 -11.15
N LEU A 32 -7.24 2.03 -9.94
CA LEU A 32 -5.91 1.66 -9.44
C LEU A 32 -5.90 0.29 -8.75
N GLU A 33 -7.06 -0.27 -8.39
CA GLU A 33 -7.16 -1.54 -7.68
C GLU A 33 -6.52 -2.72 -8.44
N PRO A 34 -6.63 -2.83 -9.80
CA PRO A 34 -5.97 -3.90 -10.54
C PRO A 34 -4.44 -3.93 -10.43
N HIS A 35 -3.83 -2.85 -9.98
CA HIS A 35 -2.38 -2.72 -9.84
C HIS A 35 -1.85 -3.11 -8.45
N ALA A 36 -2.72 -3.56 -7.54
CA ALA A 36 -2.31 -3.86 -6.17
C ALA A 36 -2.88 -5.19 -5.65
N VAL A 37 -2.11 -5.82 -4.76
CA VAL A 37 -2.49 -7.05 -4.04
C VAL A 37 -2.08 -6.95 -2.59
N MET A 38 -2.65 -7.80 -1.73
CA MET A 38 -2.13 -7.99 -0.38
C MET A 38 -1.04 -9.06 -0.39
N LEU A 39 0.00 -8.86 0.41
CA LEU A 39 1.03 -9.83 0.71
C LEU A 39 0.88 -10.25 2.18
N LEU A 40 0.36 -11.44 2.41
CA LEU A 40 0.30 -12.02 3.75
C LEU A 40 1.67 -12.61 4.10
N LYS A 41 2.10 -12.43 5.33
CA LYS A 41 3.37 -12.94 5.85
C LYS A 41 3.22 -13.53 7.24
N THR A 42 4.06 -14.51 7.56
CA THR A 42 4.15 -15.11 8.89
C THR A 42 5.59 -14.99 9.39
N THR A 43 5.78 -14.55 10.63
CA THR A 43 7.10 -14.45 11.27
C THR A 43 6.96 -14.90 12.72
N GLY A 44 7.70 -15.95 13.12
CA GLY A 44 7.69 -16.40 14.51
C GLY A 44 6.31 -16.79 15.05
N GLY A 45 5.39 -17.26 14.19
CA GLY A 45 4.00 -17.58 14.56
C GLY A 45 3.03 -16.38 14.52
N ALA A 46 3.52 -15.17 14.37
CA ALA A 46 2.69 -13.99 14.19
C ALA A 46 2.36 -13.77 12.70
N SER A 47 1.11 -13.45 12.40
CA SER A 47 0.66 -13.12 11.05
C SER A 47 0.59 -11.61 10.86
N GLY A 48 0.98 -11.15 9.69
CA GLY A 48 0.90 -9.76 9.26
C GLY A 48 0.66 -9.67 7.77
N PHE A 49 0.49 -8.46 7.27
CA PHE A 49 0.33 -8.23 5.84
C PHE A 49 0.95 -6.89 5.42
N CYS A 50 1.20 -6.80 4.15
CA CYS A 50 1.63 -5.60 3.44
C CYS A 50 0.82 -5.44 2.16
N THR A 51 0.98 -4.33 1.49
CA THR A 51 0.51 -4.10 0.12
C THR A 51 1.65 -4.42 -0.85
N GLY A 52 1.31 -4.89 -2.05
CA GLY A 52 2.25 -5.09 -3.16
C GLY A 52 1.70 -4.51 -4.44
N ILE A 53 2.58 -4.15 -5.36
CA ILE A 53 2.30 -3.56 -6.66
C ILE A 53 2.49 -4.64 -7.72
N VAL A 54 1.48 -4.91 -8.51
CA VAL A 54 1.59 -5.84 -9.64
C VAL A 54 2.48 -5.21 -10.72
N VAL A 55 3.58 -5.88 -11.08
CA VAL A 55 4.53 -5.40 -12.09
C VAL A 55 4.65 -6.33 -13.30
N SER A 56 4.15 -7.56 -13.18
CA SER A 56 3.96 -8.50 -14.28
C SER A 56 2.81 -9.46 -13.99
N ALA A 57 2.62 -10.48 -14.81
CA ALA A 57 1.59 -11.50 -14.58
C ALA A 57 1.75 -12.25 -13.25
N ARG A 58 2.98 -12.38 -12.73
CA ARG A 58 3.31 -13.09 -11.48
C ARG A 58 4.15 -12.27 -10.51
N ALA A 59 4.83 -11.22 -10.97
CA ALA A 59 5.75 -10.47 -10.12
C ALA A 59 5.06 -9.29 -9.42
N ILE A 60 5.41 -9.10 -8.16
CA ILE A 60 4.89 -8.07 -7.28
C ILE A 60 6.07 -7.30 -6.66
N LEU A 61 6.09 -5.98 -6.81
CA LEU A 61 7.01 -5.08 -6.14
C LEU A 61 6.45 -4.69 -4.77
N THR A 62 7.29 -4.67 -3.73
CA THR A 62 6.89 -4.35 -2.35
C THR A 62 8.06 -3.81 -1.53
N ALA A 63 7.85 -3.50 -0.27
CA ALA A 63 8.92 -3.14 0.65
C ALA A 63 9.70 -4.38 1.14
N ALA A 64 11.01 -4.25 1.34
CA ALA A 64 11.87 -5.35 1.79
C ALA A 64 11.50 -5.86 3.19
N HIS A 65 11.12 -4.96 4.12
CA HIS A 65 10.67 -5.35 5.45
C HIS A 65 9.37 -6.18 5.44
N CYS A 66 8.67 -6.24 4.32
CA CYS A 66 7.50 -7.08 4.11
C CYS A 66 7.84 -8.54 3.80
N VAL A 67 9.09 -8.83 3.40
CA VAL A 67 9.50 -10.15 2.94
C VAL A 67 10.06 -10.98 4.09
N THR A 68 9.52 -12.18 4.26
CA THR A 68 9.92 -13.14 5.32
C THR A 68 10.37 -14.49 4.76
N GLY A 69 10.60 -14.56 3.44
CA GLY A 69 10.90 -15.80 2.72
C GLY A 69 9.67 -16.40 2.04
N ALA A 70 9.85 -16.98 0.86
CA ALA A 70 8.76 -17.44 -0.02
C ALA A 70 7.78 -18.41 0.67
N ALA A 71 8.29 -19.36 1.47
CA ALA A 71 7.45 -20.35 2.16
C ALA A 71 6.44 -19.71 3.13
N ASN A 72 6.80 -18.59 3.74
CA ASN A 72 6.04 -17.90 4.76
C ASN A 72 5.17 -16.78 4.22
N MET A 73 5.03 -16.68 2.90
CA MET A 73 4.26 -15.63 2.25
C MET A 73 3.17 -16.20 1.35
N ARG A 74 2.09 -15.42 1.20
CA ARG A 74 1.02 -15.68 0.23
C ARG A 74 0.59 -14.36 -0.42
N VAL A 75 0.34 -14.39 -1.72
CA VAL A 75 -0.38 -13.32 -2.40
C VAL A 75 -1.86 -13.52 -2.15
N HIS A 76 -2.52 -12.50 -1.64
CA HIS A 76 -3.95 -12.56 -1.30
C HIS A 76 -4.75 -11.50 -2.04
N TYR A 77 -5.90 -11.91 -2.54
CA TYR A 77 -6.95 -11.05 -3.07
C TYR A 77 -8.31 -11.73 -2.96
N ARG A 78 -9.38 -11.02 -3.28
CA ARG A 78 -10.71 -11.62 -3.42
C ARG A 78 -11.03 -11.81 -4.88
N ASP A 79 -11.64 -12.93 -5.26
CA ASP A 79 -12.12 -13.17 -6.62
C ASP A 79 -13.40 -12.35 -6.93
N ALA A 80 -13.97 -12.55 -8.11
CA ALA A 80 -15.19 -11.85 -8.53
C ALA A 80 -16.43 -12.19 -7.67
N ALA A 81 -16.44 -13.34 -7.00
CA ALA A 81 -17.47 -13.75 -6.07
C ALA A 81 -17.22 -13.25 -4.63
N GLY A 82 -16.08 -12.53 -4.40
CA GLY A 82 -15.67 -12.06 -3.10
C GLY A 82 -14.98 -13.12 -2.23
N ALA A 83 -14.74 -14.32 -2.76
CA ALA A 83 -14.05 -15.38 -2.03
C ALA A 83 -12.55 -15.11 -1.93
N PRO A 84 -11.89 -15.46 -0.79
CA PRO A 84 -10.46 -15.25 -0.62
C PRO A 84 -9.65 -16.21 -1.50
N VAL A 85 -8.69 -15.64 -2.26
CA VAL A 85 -7.69 -16.39 -3.02
C VAL A 85 -6.34 -16.22 -2.34
N LEU A 86 -5.61 -17.33 -2.16
CA LEU A 86 -4.28 -17.37 -1.58
C LEU A 86 -3.34 -18.08 -2.54
N LYS A 87 -2.46 -17.33 -3.21
CA LYS A 87 -1.46 -17.92 -4.11
C LYS A 87 -0.13 -18.09 -3.40
N PRO A 88 0.52 -19.26 -3.52
CA PRO A 88 1.88 -19.47 -3.03
C PRO A 88 2.86 -18.48 -3.68
N VAL A 89 3.94 -18.17 -2.95
CA VAL A 89 5.09 -17.43 -3.46
C VAL A 89 6.16 -18.46 -3.82
N SER A 90 6.75 -18.35 -5.02
CA SER A 90 7.82 -19.24 -5.51
C SER A 90 9.21 -18.66 -5.28
N ALA A 91 9.38 -17.34 -5.36
CA ALA A 91 10.66 -16.67 -5.15
C ALA A 91 10.49 -15.28 -4.54
N VAL A 92 11.56 -14.80 -3.93
CA VAL A 92 11.68 -13.44 -3.42
C VAL A 92 13.07 -12.90 -3.76
N ALA A 93 13.16 -11.60 -4.05
CA ALA A 93 14.41 -10.88 -4.21
C ALA A 93 14.37 -9.61 -3.37
N VAL A 94 15.26 -9.51 -2.41
CA VAL A 94 15.43 -8.31 -1.57
C VAL A 94 16.50 -7.44 -2.21
N HIS A 95 16.28 -6.13 -2.27
CA HIS A 95 17.25 -5.20 -2.82
C HIS A 95 18.56 -5.25 -2.04
N PRO A 96 19.74 -5.36 -2.71
CA PRO A 96 21.04 -5.52 -2.02
C PRO A 96 21.40 -4.33 -1.11
N GLY A 97 20.83 -3.16 -1.36
CA GLY A 97 20.98 -1.99 -0.49
C GLY A 97 20.01 -1.93 0.69
N TYR A 98 19.24 -2.98 0.95
CA TYR A 98 18.36 -3.03 2.12
C TYR A 98 19.15 -3.30 3.40
N VAL A 99 18.94 -2.48 4.42
CA VAL A 99 19.47 -2.63 5.78
C VAL A 99 18.29 -2.62 6.74
N ALA A 100 17.97 -3.74 7.38
CA ALA A 100 16.76 -3.94 8.17
C ALA A 100 16.61 -2.93 9.34
N ASP A 101 17.70 -2.57 9.99
CA ASP A 101 17.76 -1.57 11.06
C ASP A 101 18.29 -0.19 10.60
N GLY A 102 18.24 0.05 9.28
CA GLY A 102 18.80 1.24 8.65
C GLY A 102 18.24 2.56 9.21
N LYS A 103 16.92 2.58 9.50
CA LYS A 103 16.26 3.74 10.12
C LYS A 103 16.83 4.04 11.51
N GLN A 104 16.94 3.03 12.37
CA GLN A 104 17.46 3.16 13.74
C GLN A 104 18.93 3.59 13.74
N ARG A 105 19.70 3.05 12.82
CA ARG A 105 21.14 3.36 12.64
C ARG A 105 21.37 4.65 11.86
N ARG A 106 20.32 5.27 11.30
CA ARG A 106 20.40 6.47 10.45
C ARG A 106 21.32 6.27 9.24
N VAL A 107 21.31 5.08 8.65
CA VAL A 107 22.03 4.78 7.41
C VAL A 107 21.08 4.69 6.23
N VAL A 108 21.60 4.93 5.03
CA VAL A 108 20.82 4.78 3.78
C VAL A 108 20.39 3.33 3.64
N THR A 109 19.11 3.11 3.39
CA THR A 109 18.53 1.79 3.12
C THR A 109 17.54 1.88 1.97
N ILE A 110 17.59 0.91 1.08
CA ILE A 110 16.64 0.75 -0.04
C ILE A 110 15.64 -0.33 0.37
N ASP A 111 14.60 0.08 1.05
CA ASP A 111 13.56 -0.82 1.56
C ASP A 111 12.62 -1.27 0.42
N MET A 112 13.14 -2.11 -0.48
CA MET A 112 12.47 -2.58 -1.69
C MET A 112 12.73 -4.07 -1.89
N ALA A 113 11.72 -4.80 -2.37
CA ALA A 113 11.81 -6.22 -2.73
C ALA A 113 10.84 -6.57 -3.85
N LEU A 114 11.13 -7.66 -4.54
CA LEU A 114 10.24 -8.32 -5.49
C LEU A 114 9.80 -9.68 -4.94
N VAL A 115 8.56 -10.05 -5.22
CA VAL A 115 7.94 -11.32 -4.86
C VAL A 115 7.38 -11.94 -6.13
N LEU A 116 7.68 -13.22 -6.39
CA LEU A 116 7.17 -13.99 -7.52
C LEU A 116 6.07 -14.94 -7.03
N ALA A 117 4.85 -14.77 -7.49
CA ALA A 117 3.80 -15.75 -7.29
C ALA A 117 4.11 -17.04 -8.06
N ALA A 118 3.76 -18.20 -7.49
CA ALA A 118 3.97 -19.50 -8.16
C ALA A 118 3.17 -19.63 -9.46
N GLU A 119 2.04 -18.93 -9.54
CA GLU A 119 1.12 -18.91 -10.67
C GLU A 119 0.70 -17.49 -11.05
N PRO A 120 0.24 -17.24 -12.28
CA PRO A 120 -0.31 -15.94 -12.68
C PRO A 120 -1.43 -15.48 -11.74
N LEU A 121 -1.49 -14.17 -11.48
CA LEU A 121 -2.50 -13.57 -10.61
C LEU A 121 -3.91 -13.64 -11.21
N GLY A 122 -4.02 -13.64 -12.53
CA GLY A 122 -5.29 -13.69 -13.26
C GLY A 122 -5.67 -12.37 -13.91
N GLY A 123 -6.63 -12.43 -14.84
CA GLY A 123 -6.96 -11.33 -15.76
C GLY A 123 -7.59 -10.08 -15.14
N ARG A 124 -7.91 -10.09 -13.83
CA ARG A 124 -8.36 -8.86 -13.14
C ARG A 124 -7.21 -7.92 -12.80
N PHE A 125 -5.98 -8.41 -12.83
CA PHE A 125 -4.79 -7.65 -12.50
C PHE A 125 -4.08 -7.15 -13.76
N ALA A 126 -3.51 -5.97 -13.67
CA ALA A 126 -2.73 -5.34 -14.72
C ALA A 126 -1.43 -4.79 -14.13
N PRO A 127 -0.28 -4.97 -14.80
CA PRO A 127 0.97 -4.37 -14.38
C PRO A 127 0.84 -2.84 -14.25
N ALA A 128 1.32 -2.30 -13.15
CA ALA A 128 1.43 -0.86 -12.97
C ALA A 128 2.57 -0.31 -13.82
N ARG A 129 2.39 0.88 -14.40
CA ARG A 129 3.49 1.59 -15.02
C ARG A 129 4.42 2.14 -13.95
N LEU A 130 5.66 1.72 -13.97
CA LEU A 130 6.70 2.23 -13.08
C LEU A 130 7.31 3.51 -13.65
N SER A 131 7.70 4.43 -12.77
CA SER A 131 8.40 5.66 -13.15
C SER A 131 9.75 5.37 -13.78
N ASP A 132 10.05 6.10 -14.86
CA ASP A 132 11.34 6.07 -15.56
C ASP A 132 12.23 7.27 -15.18
N GLY A 133 11.83 8.06 -14.19
CA GLY A 133 12.60 9.21 -13.70
C GLY A 133 11.99 10.56 -14.05
N GLU A 134 10.66 10.63 -14.23
CA GLU A 134 9.98 11.91 -14.37
C GLU A 134 10.27 12.82 -13.18
N ALA A 135 10.52 14.10 -13.48
CA ALA A 135 10.78 15.10 -12.46
C ALA A 135 9.51 15.36 -11.62
N PHE A 136 9.70 15.64 -10.35
CA PHE A 136 8.65 16.05 -9.43
C PHE A 136 9.15 17.15 -8.49
N ALA A 137 8.24 17.93 -7.94
CA ALA A 137 8.53 19.05 -7.06
C ALA A 137 7.67 18.98 -5.78
N ALA A 138 8.06 19.73 -4.75
CA ALA A 138 7.24 19.89 -3.56
C ALA A 138 5.89 20.52 -3.95
N GLY A 139 4.79 19.95 -3.45
CA GLY A 139 3.43 20.35 -3.78
C GLY A 139 2.80 19.54 -4.92
N ASP A 140 3.57 18.76 -5.68
CA ASP A 140 3.00 17.93 -6.75
C ASP A 140 2.02 16.90 -6.18
N ALA A 141 0.92 16.73 -6.90
CA ALA A 141 -0.15 15.84 -6.51
C ALA A 141 0.24 14.36 -6.72
N LEU A 142 -0.04 13.56 -5.72
CA LEU A 142 0.19 12.13 -5.68
C LEU A 142 -1.10 11.39 -5.33
N THR A 143 -1.18 10.12 -5.69
CA THR A 143 -2.20 9.20 -5.20
C THR A 143 -1.53 8.05 -4.44
N LEU A 144 -1.75 7.98 -3.14
CA LEU A 144 -1.36 6.87 -2.29
C LEU A 144 -2.43 5.79 -2.36
N ALA A 145 -2.03 4.51 -2.43
CA ALA A 145 -2.99 3.41 -2.43
C ALA A 145 -2.48 2.20 -1.65
N GLY A 146 -3.43 1.43 -1.06
CA GLY A 146 -3.07 0.24 -0.29
C GLY A 146 -4.26 -0.47 0.35
N PHE A 147 -3.95 -1.48 1.17
CA PHE A 147 -4.90 -2.31 1.92
C PHE A 147 -4.74 -2.16 3.44
N GLY A 148 -3.95 -1.21 3.90
CA GLY A 148 -3.63 -0.99 5.31
C GLY A 148 -4.81 -0.63 6.19
N LEU A 149 -4.53 -0.23 7.44
CA LEU A 149 -5.55 0.21 8.38
C LEU A 149 -6.22 1.50 7.92
N GLY A 150 -7.52 1.54 7.96
CA GLY A 150 -8.30 2.77 7.75
C GLY A 150 -8.58 3.54 9.02
N ARG A 151 -8.45 2.86 10.15
CA ARG A 151 -8.51 3.46 11.49
C ARG A 151 -7.46 2.81 12.37
N GLU A 152 -6.64 3.64 13.00
CA GLU A 152 -5.65 3.16 13.97
C GLU A 152 -6.30 2.33 15.08
N GLY A 153 -5.61 1.25 15.49
CA GLY A 153 -6.11 0.35 16.52
C GLY A 153 -7.22 -0.59 16.10
N GLU A 154 -7.85 -0.39 14.93
CA GLU A 154 -8.93 -1.24 14.43
C GLU A 154 -8.46 -2.18 13.32
N ALA A 155 -7.96 -3.37 13.68
CA ALA A 155 -7.46 -4.37 12.71
C ALA A 155 -8.48 -4.72 11.61
N LYS A 156 -9.78 -4.74 11.95
CA LYS A 156 -10.88 -5.02 11.00
C LYS A 156 -11.09 -3.90 9.96
N SER A 157 -10.47 -2.75 10.12
CA SER A 157 -10.52 -1.66 9.15
C SER A 157 -9.59 -1.85 7.95
N SER A 158 -8.73 -2.89 7.96
CA SER A 158 -7.80 -3.24 6.89
C SER A 158 -8.38 -4.21 5.86
N GLY A 159 -7.62 -4.49 4.79
CA GLY A 159 -7.94 -5.51 3.79
C GLY A 159 -8.91 -5.08 2.69
N VAL A 160 -9.30 -3.81 2.65
CA VAL A 160 -10.06 -3.20 1.56
C VAL A 160 -9.13 -2.26 0.79
N PHE A 161 -9.09 -2.38 -0.53
CA PHE A 161 -8.29 -1.45 -1.35
C PHE A 161 -8.84 -0.03 -1.25
N ARG A 162 -7.95 0.93 -1.03
CA ARG A 162 -8.27 2.35 -1.01
C ARG A 162 -7.16 3.18 -1.63
N HIS A 163 -7.55 4.38 -2.00
CA HIS A 163 -6.62 5.39 -2.48
C HIS A 163 -6.99 6.77 -1.95
N ALA A 164 -5.99 7.63 -1.78
CA ALA A 164 -6.15 8.98 -1.27
C ALA A 164 -5.17 9.94 -1.95
N ALA A 165 -5.60 11.19 -2.09
CA ALA A 165 -4.74 12.27 -2.58
C ALA A 165 -3.81 12.75 -1.47
N ILE A 166 -2.53 12.81 -1.76
CA ILE A 166 -1.49 13.42 -0.92
C ILE A 166 -0.59 14.28 -1.82
N THR A 167 0.35 14.99 -1.26
CA THR A 167 1.27 15.84 -2.03
C THR A 167 2.72 15.61 -1.62
N VAL A 168 3.62 15.83 -2.56
CA VAL A 168 5.08 15.79 -2.30
C VAL A 168 5.44 16.84 -1.25
N ARG A 169 6.23 16.44 -0.26
CA ARG A 169 6.77 17.30 0.80
C ARG A 169 8.27 17.47 0.64
N ALA A 170 8.77 18.70 0.80
CA ALA A 170 10.20 18.97 0.91
C ALA A 170 10.79 18.42 2.24
N PRO A 171 12.11 18.12 2.27
CA PRO A 171 13.08 18.27 1.19
C PRO A 171 12.97 17.15 0.15
N LEU A 172 13.37 17.42 -1.09
CA LEU A 172 13.45 16.40 -2.14
C LEU A 172 14.72 15.55 -1.92
N SER A 173 14.62 14.26 -2.27
CA SER A 173 15.72 13.31 -2.19
C SER A 173 15.85 12.52 -3.50
N LYS A 174 17.03 11.96 -3.76
CA LYS A 174 17.29 11.06 -4.89
C LYS A 174 16.89 9.60 -4.61
N ILE A 175 16.52 9.27 -3.37
CA ILE A 175 16.25 7.90 -2.92
C ILE A 175 14.85 7.81 -2.33
N LEU A 176 14.43 8.82 -1.57
CA LEU A 176 13.19 8.83 -0.82
C LEU A 176 12.24 9.90 -1.33
N LEU A 177 10.97 9.60 -1.23
CA LEU A 177 9.88 10.54 -1.42
C LEU A 177 9.20 10.74 -0.06
N TRP A 178 8.99 11.99 0.33
CA TRP A 178 8.13 12.34 1.45
C TRP A 178 6.85 12.99 0.93
N ALA A 179 5.74 12.60 1.52
CA ALA A 179 4.43 13.11 1.15
C ALA A 179 3.57 13.32 2.39
N HIS A 180 2.59 14.20 2.29
CA HIS A 180 1.67 14.54 3.38
C HIS A 180 0.28 14.89 2.83
N ASP A 181 -0.69 14.94 3.72
CA ASP A 181 -2.02 15.46 3.42
C ASP A 181 -1.98 17.01 3.34
N PRO A 182 -2.24 17.60 2.16
CA PRO A 182 -2.23 19.07 2.01
C PRO A 182 -3.35 19.74 2.82
N LEU A 183 -4.41 19.01 3.14
CA LEU A 183 -5.55 19.51 3.92
C LEU A 183 -5.42 19.29 5.43
N ARG A 184 -4.35 18.62 5.87
CA ARG A 184 -4.08 18.29 7.29
C ARG A 184 -5.25 17.61 8.00
N LYS A 185 -5.96 16.72 7.29
CA LYS A 185 -7.07 15.91 7.81
C LYS A 185 -6.61 14.55 8.30
N GLY A 186 -5.29 14.33 8.38
CA GLY A 186 -4.69 13.08 8.82
C GLY A 186 -4.73 11.97 7.75
N THR A 187 -4.75 12.33 6.46
CA THR A 187 -4.73 11.36 5.37
C THR A 187 -3.31 10.88 5.11
N GLY A 188 -3.08 9.58 5.17
CA GLY A 188 -1.75 9.01 4.90
C GLY A 188 -1.68 7.50 5.03
N ALA A 189 -0.48 6.97 4.83
CA ALA A 189 -0.20 5.55 5.01
C ALA A 189 -0.29 5.15 6.48
N CYS A 190 -0.67 3.89 6.72
CA CYS A 190 -0.70 3.26 8.03
C CYS A 190 -0.23 1.81 7.93
N THR A 191 -0.30 1.06 9.04
CA THR A 191 0.06 -0.36 9.10
C THR A 191 -0.65 -1.17 8.01
N GLY A 192 0.13 -1.86 7.17
CA GLY A 192 -0.36 -2.67 6.05
C GLY A 192 -0.29 -1.98 4.69
N ASP A 193 -0.09 -0.64 4.62
CA ASP A 193 0.13 0.06 3.36
C ASP A 193 1.59 -0.05 2.88
N SER A 194 2.51 -0.51 3.72
CA SER A 194 3.90 -0.81 3.36
C SER A 194 3.98 -1.62 2.07
N GLY A 195 4.83 -1.20 1.14
CA GLY A 195 5.00 -1.81 -0.19
C GLY A 195 3.96 -1.38 -1.22
N GLY A 196 2.93 -0.64 -0.82
CA GLY A 196 1.89 -0.12 -1.71
C GLY A 196 2.37 1.04 -2.59
N PRO A 197 1.67 1.31 -3.70
CA PRO A 197 2.07 2.31 -4.67
C PRO A 197 1.79 3.74 -4.22
N ILE A 198 2.72 4.63 -4.55
CA ILE A 198 2.53 6.08 -4.57
C ILE A 198 2.64 6.51 -6.03
N PHE A 199 1.50 6.83 -6.63
CA PHE A 199 1.39 7.23 -8.03
C PHE A 199 1.59 8.73 -8.21
N SER A 200 2.23 9.13 -9.29
CA SER A 200 2.12 10.50 -9.82
C SER A 200 0.69 10.74 -10.31
N ALA A 201 0.02 11.77 -9.83
CA ALA A 201 -1.29 12.13 -10.34
C ALA A 201 -1.23 12.67 -11.77
N ALA A 202 -0.10 13.22 -12.18
CA ALA A 202 0.10 13.79 -13.52
C ALA A 202 0.29 12.69 -14.57
N THR A 203 1.05 11.63 -14.24
CA THR A 203 1.46 10.62 -15.23
C THR A 203 0.80 9.26 -15.02
N GLY A 204 0.25 8.99 -13.84
CA GLY A 204 -0.27 7.69 -13.44
C GLY A 204 0.81 6.63 -13.21
N ALA A 205 2.10 6.98 -13.25
CA ALA A 205 3.19 6.05 -12.95
C ALA A 205 3.40 5.92 -11.44
N VAL A 206 3.88 4.77 -11.01
CA VAL A 206 4.35 4.55 -9.64
C VAL A 206 5.69 5.26 -9.46
N LEU A 207 5.69 6.37 -8.71
CA LEU A 207 6.91 7.13 -8.36
C LEU A 207 7.70 6.45 -7.27
N ALA A 208 7.00 5.91 -6.26
CA ALA A 208 7.62 5.32 -5.09
C ALA A 208 6.76 4.16 -4.54
N ILE A 209 7.40 3.29 -3.75
CA ILE A 209 6.72 2.31 -2.91
C ILE A 209 6.66 2.82 -1.47
N THR A 210 5.54 2.66 -0.80
CA THR A 210 5.37 3.05 0.62
C THR A 210 6.30 2.22 1.50
N ALA A 211 7.16 2.88 2.27
CA ALA A 211 8.11 2.23 3.16
C ALA A 211 7.82 2.49 4.63
N TRP A 212 7.35 3.70 4.96
CA TRP A 212 7.13 4.09 6.33
C TRP A 212 6.08 5.20 6.42
N ALA A 213 5.43 5.27 7.59
CA ALA A 213 4.49 6.33 7.93
C ALA A 213 4.77 6.85 9.34
N ASP A 214 4.37 8.08 9.59
CA ASP A 214 4.39 8.71 10.91
C ASP A 214 3.11 9.52 11.11
N GLY A 215 2.79 9.77 12.36
CA GLY A 215 1.66 10.57 12.80
C GLY A 215 2.08 11.74 13.67
N ASP A 216 1.11 12.46 14.18
CA ASP A 216 1.30 13.46 15.21
C ASP A 216 1.48 12.78 16.61
N PRO A 217 1.76 13.51 17.71
CA PRO A 217 1.92 12.89 19.02
C PRO A 217 0.73 12.07 19.56
N ARG A 218 -0.43 12.14 18.91
CA ARG A 218 -1.66 11.40 19.28
C ARG A 218 -1.98 10.24 18.34
N HIS A 219 -1.34 10.22 17.16
CA HIS A 219 -1.59 9.28 16.09
C HIS A 219 -0.28 8.70 15.57
N LEU A 220 -0.28 7.42 15.22
CA LEU A 220 0.90 6.74 14.66
C LEU A 220 1.00 6.88 13.13
N CYS A 221 -0.07 7.36 12.49
CA CYS A 221 -0.22 7.43 11.03
C CYS A 221 -0.80 8.78 10.59
N GLY A 222 -0.74 9.08 9.29
CA GLY A 222 -1.54 10.15 8.67
C GLY A 222 -0.89 11.54 8.61
N ASP A 223 0.29 11.77 9.20
CA ASP A 223 1.01 13.05 9.05
C ASP A 223 2.07 12.98 7.95
N LEU A 224 2.91 11.95 7.97
CA LEU A 224 3.96 11.74 6.99
C LEU A 224 3.85 10.36 6.36
N THR A 225 3.92 10.31 5.04
CA THR A 225 4.13 9.09 4.27
C THR A 225 5.50 9.15 3.61
N GLN A 226 6.34 8.15 3.83
CA GLN A 226 7.64 8.03 3.18
C GLN A 226 7.63 6.85 2.21
N GLY A 227 8.17 7.06 1.02
CA GLY A 227 8.36 6.02 0.01
C GLY A 227 9.80 5.93 -0.47
N VAL A 228 10.17 4.75 -1.00
CA VAL A 228 11.42 4.55 -1.76
C VAL A 228 11.13 4.81 -3.24
N LEU A 229 11.89 5.72 -3.85
CA LEU A 229 11.74 6.06 -5.27
C LEU A 229 12.04 4.84 -6.15
N VAL A 230 11.18 4.62 -7.15
CA VAL A 230 11.27 3.47 -8.07
C VAL A 230 12.32 3.71 -9.16
N ALA A 231 12.34 4.88 -9.78
CA ALA A 231 13.20 5.15 -10.93
C ALA A 231 14.69 4.88 -10.68
N PRO A 232 15.29 5.27 -9.53
CA PRO A 232 16.69 4.96 -9.26
C PRO A 232 16.97 3.46 -9.07
N GLN A 233 15.94 2.63 -8.92
CA GLN A 233 16.03 1.19 -8.69
C GLN A 233 15.61 0.36 -9.93
N ARG A 234 15.30 1.02 -11.05
CA ARG A 234 14.79 0.34 -12.27
C ARG A 234 15.73 -0.72 -12.78
N GLU A 235 17.02 -0.44 -12.84
CA GLU A 235 18.01 -1.43 -13.32
C GLU A 235 17.96 -2.73 -12.49
N TRP A 236 17.88 -2.62 -11.16
CA TRP A 236 17.72 -3.78 -10.29
C TRP A 236 16.37 -4.47 -10.48
N ILE A 237 15.26 -3.71 -10.54
CA ILE A 237 13.91 -4.27 -10.76
C ILE A 237 13.88 -5.06 -12.06
N ASP A 238 14.27 -4.44 -13.17
CA ASP A 238 14.22 -5.03 -14.51
C ASP A 238 15.17 -6.23 -14.63
N GLY A 239 16.34 -6.19 -13.96
CA GLY A 239 17.29 -7.29 -13.89
C GLY A 239 16.71 -8.52 -13.19
N VAL A 240 15.99 -8.34 -12.07
CA VAL A 240 15.33 -9.43 -11.34
C VAL A 240 14.17 -10.00 -12.16
N LEU A 241 13.31 -9.14 -12.74
CA LEU A 241 12.20 -9.58 -13.58
C LEU A 241 12.68 -10.40 -14.76
N LYS A 242 13.70 -9.91 -15.49
CA LYS A 242 14.33 -10.66 -16.58
C LYS A 242 14.90 -12.00 -16.11
N GLY A 243 15.53 -12.06 -14.94
CA GLY A 243 16.05 -13.30 -14.35
C GLY A 243 14.95 -14.31 -14.02
N TRP A 244 13.72 -13.85 -13.78
CA TRP A 244 12.56 -14.69 -13.53
C TRP A 244 11.74 -15.03 -14.79
N GLY A 245 12.09 -14.44 -15.94
CA GLY A 245 11.34 -14.60 -17.20
C GLY A 245 10.00 -13.85 -17.22
N GLU A 246 9.94 -12.71 -16.55
CA GLU A 246 8.75 -11.84 -16.44
C GLU A 246 8.90 -10.56 -17.28
#